data_c9ce6359955e7defded766e5d513a61d
#
_entry.id   c9ce6359955e7defded766e5d513a61d
#
_cell.length_a   1.000
_cell.length_b   1.000
_cell.length_c   1.000
_cell.angle_alpha   90.00
_cell.angle_beta   90.00
_cell.angle_gamma   90.00
#
_symmetry.space_group_name_H-M   'P 1'
#
loop_
_entity.id
_entity.type
_entity.pdbx_description
1 polymer ?
#
loop_
_entity_poly.entity_id
_entity_poly.type
_entity_poly.pdbx_seq_one_letter_code
_entity_poly.pdbx_strand_id
1 'polypeptide(L)'
;MTAGRRYCIIRLGDLYMRLLIAEDELDLAEALTVFFEKNQFSVDTVHDGFAAYDYASTGEYDAIVLDVMMPKMDGVQVLQRLREEGVRTPVMMLTAKSGKDDRITSFNAGADDYLPKPFETDELICRVRAMLRRGGTYQPTVLAFGDVTLDPGSGVLSCCGQSVRLSGREFQVMELFLRSPQVVLPADRIMERVWGWDSEAEINVVWVHISNLRKKLRSIGSHVTIRASRGLGYLLEVEA
;
A
#
# COMPACT_ATOMS: atom_id res chain seq x y z
N MET A 1 8.16 40.58 5.15
CA MET A 1 8.08 39.44 6.11
C MET A 1 7.93 38.17 5.30
N THR A 2 9.03 37.48 5.06
CA THR A 2 9.14 36.29 4.19
C THR A 2 8.83 35.06 5.04
N ALA A 3 7.71 34.41 4.76
CA ALA A 3 7.35 33.12 5.38
C ALA A 3 8.29 32.05 4.85
N GLY A 4 9.22 31.60 5.67
CA GLY A 4 10.13 30.48 5.37
C GLY A 4 9.34 29.19 5.19
N ARG A 5 9.37 28.63 4.00
CA ARG A 5 8.92 27.27 3.72
C ARG A 5 9.86 26.32 4.47
N ARG A 6 9.37 25.70 5.53
CA ARG A 6 10.02 24.55 6.16
C ARG A 6 9.87 23.37 5.21
N TYR A 7 10.93 23.02 4.50
CA TYR A 7 11.04 21.74 3.82
C TYR A 7 11.24 20.68 4.91
N CYS A 8 10.22 19.86 5.15
CA CYS A 8 10.37 18.66 5.94
C CYS A 8 11.21 17.68 5.11
N ILE A 9 12.45 17.44 5.51
CA ILE A 9 13.30 16.40 4.90
C ILE A 9 12.78 15.07 5.47
N ILE A 10 11.83 14.45 4.74
CA ILE A 10 11.39 13.08 5.01
C ILE A 10 12.56 12.17 4.64
N ARG A 11 13.11 11.45 5.61
CA ARG A 11 14.12 10.40 5.35
C ARG A 11 13.49 9.34 4.46
N LEU A 12 14.26 8.83 3.50
CA LEU A 12 13.82 7.79 2.56
C LEU A 12 13.26 6.52 3.24
N GLY A 13 13.51 6.33 4.55
CA GLY A 13 13.01 5.23 5.36
C GLY A 13 11.58 5.41 5.90
N ASP A 14 11.04 6.64 5.90
CA ASP A 14 9.72 6.94 6.48
C ASP A 14 8.56 6.78 5.47
N LEU A 15 8.84 6.29 4.26
CA LEU A 15 7.86 6.22 3.15
C LEU A 15 7.19 4.85 2.98
N TYR A 16 7.64 3.82 3.70
CA TYR A 16 7.11 2.48 3.59
C TYR A 16 6.44 2.06 4.89
N MET A 17 5.15 1.70 4.82
CA MET A 17 4.46 1.06 5.93
C MET A 17 5.13 -0.28 6.24
N ARG A 18 5.52 -0.49 7.50
CA ARG A 18 6.09 -1.77 7.93
C ARG A 18 4.98 -2.77 8.23
N LEU A 19 5.02 -3.89 7.55
CA LEU A 19 4.07 -4.98 7.69
C LEU A 19 4.79 -6.22 8.24
N LEU A 20 4.27 -6.79 9.31
CA LEU A 20 4.67 -8.12 9.74
C LEU A 20 3.71 -9.14 9.13
N ILE A 21 4.25 -10.18 8.48
CA ILE A 21 3.50 -11.34 8.01
C ILE A 21 3.92 -12.54 8.87
N ALA A 22 2.97 -13.17 9.54
CA ALA A 22 3.16 -14.39 10.31
C ALA A 22 2.34 -15.50 9.66
N GLU A 23 3.01 -16.41 8.96
CA GLU A 23 2.43 -17.48 8.16
C GLU A 23 3.40 -18.66 8.13
N ASP A 24 2.95 -19.87 8.48
CA ASP A 24 3.80 -21.06 8.55
C ASP A 24 3.95 -21.77 7.20
N GLU A 25 3.03 -21.55 6.25
CA GLU A 25 3.14 -22.06 4.89
C GLU A 25 4.12 -21.18 4.08
N LEU A 26 5.34 -21.68 3.87
CA LEU A 26 6.44 -20.91 3.29
C LEU A 26 6.10 -20.32 1.90
N ASP A 27 5.46 -21.10 1.04
CA ASP A 27 5.10 -20.68 -0.32
C ASP A 27 4.09 -19.52 -0.30
N LEU A 28 3.11 -19.57 0.62
CA LEU A 28 2.13 -18.50 0.81
C LEU A 28 2.80 -17.26 1.42
N ALA A 29 3.67 -17.45 2.41
CA ALA A 29 4.41 -16.37 3.06
C ALA A 29 5.29 -15.61 2.04
N GLU A 30 6.02 -16.33 1.18
CA GLU A 30 6.84 -15.73 0.11
C GLU A 30 5.97 -14.99 -0.91
N ALA A 31 4.88 -15.58 -1.37
CA ALA A 31 3.96 -14.95 -2.31
C ALA A 31 3.35 -13.66 -1.73
N LEU A 32 2.95 -13.66 -0.47
CA LEU A 32 2.44 -12.48 0.22
C LEU A 32 3.52 -11.41 0.39
N THR A 33 4.74 -11.80 0.76
CA THR A 33 5.88 -10.87 0.88
C THR A 33 6.11 -10.13 -0.44
N VAL A 34 6.30 -10.86 -1.53
CA VAL A 34 6.50 -10.27 -2.86
C VAL A 34 5.33 -9.38 -3.27
N PHE A 35 4.09 -9.80 -2.96
CA PHE A 35 2.90 -9.02 -3.28
C PHE A 35 2.84 -7.70 -2.52
N PHE A 36 3.10 -7.71 -1.20
CA PHE A 36 3.06 -6.50 -0.38
C PHE A 36 4.24 -5.56 -0.67
N GLU A 37 5.44 -6.08 -0.94
CA GLU A 37 6.59 -5.27 -1.37
C GLU A 37 6.32 -4.55 -2.69
N LYS A 38 5.72 -5.23 -3.67
CA LYS A 38 5.26 -4.61 -4.93
C LYS A 38 4.20 -3.51 -4.69
N ASN A 39 3.50 -3.58 -3.57
CA ASN A 39 2.50 -2.60 -3.14
C ASN A 39 3.04 -1.58 -2.13
N GLN A 40 4.38 -1.44 -2.04
CA GLN A 40 5.10 -0.43 -1.25
C GLN A 40 4.97 -0.60 0.27
N PHE A 41 4.92 -1.84 0.74
CA PHE A 41 5.16 -2.15 2.14
C PHE A 41 6.62 -2.61 2.33
N SER A 42 7.18 -2.30 3.49
CA SER A 42 8.38 -2.98 3.99
C SER A 42 7.91 -4.18 4.80
N VAL A 43 8.29 -5.39 4.39
CA VAL A 43 7.72 -6.62 4.93
C VAL A 43 8.79 -7.39 5.72
N ASP A 44 8.46 -7.75 6.95
CA ASP A 44 9.16 -8.78 7.70
C ASP A 44 8.26 -10.02 7.78
N THR A 45 8.84 -11.21 7.61
CA THR A 45 8.08 -12.47 7.57
C THR A 45 8.60 -13.44 8.62
N VAL A 46 7.69 -14.05 9.36
CA VAL A 46 7.97 -15.08 10.39
C VAL A 46 7.05 -16.27 10.20
N HIS A 47 7.46 -17.45 10.69
CA HIS A 47 6.81 -18.71 10.35
C HIS A 47 6.30 -19.49 11.55
N ASP A 48 6.27 -18.89 12.74
CA ASP A 48 5.70 -19.49 13.95
C ASP A 48 5.21 -18.41 14.93
N GLY A 49 4.34 -18.82 15.84
CA GLY A 49 3.70 -17.88 16.76
C GLY A 49 4.63 -17.27 17.80
N PHE A 50 5.73 -17.92 18.20
CA PHE A 50 6.70 -17.27 19.10
C PHE A 50 7.45 -16.15 18.39
N ALA A 51 7.94 -16.40 17.19
CA ALA A 51 8.58 -15.38 16.39
C ALA A 51 7.60 -14.23 16.06
N ALA A 52 6.33 -14.56 15.75
CA ALA A 52 5.30 -13.57 15.53
C ALA A 52 5.09 -12.65 16.73
N TYR A 53 5.02 -13.23 17.93
CA TYR A 53 4.89 -12.46 19.16
C TYR A 53 6.13 -11.60 19.43
N ASP A 54 7.34 -12.17 19.32
CA ASP A 54 8.58 -11.44 19.57
C ASP A 54 8.73 -10.22 18.65
N TYR A 55 8.47 -10.39 17.35
CA TYR A 55 8.55 -9.30 16.39
C TYR A 55 7.44 -8.26 16.59
N ALA A 56 6.20 -8.69 16.76
CA ALA A 56 5.05 -7.80 16.94
C ALA A 56 5.13 -6.98 18.24
N SER A 57 5.73 -7.51 19.32
CA SER A 57 5.86 -6.83 20.61
C SER A 57 6.82 -5.64 20.56
N THR A 58 7.69 -5.54 19.54
CA THR A 58 8.56 -4.37 19.35
C THR A 58 7.78 -3.06 19.11
N GLY A 59 6.52 -3.18 18.63
CA GLY A 59 5.68 -2.02 18.29
C GLY A 59 6.11 -1.24 17.05
N GLU A 60 7.06 -1.77 16.26
CA GLU A 60 7.62 -1.09 15.08
C GLU A 60 6.82 -1.29 13.79
N TYR A 61 5.72 -2.06 13.83
CA TYR A 61 4.89 -2.37 12.68
C TYR A 61 3.64 -1.50 12.63
N ASP A 62 3.27 -1.08 11.42
CA ASP A 62 2.05 -0.34 11.14
C ASP A 62 0.83 -1.27 11.05
N ALA A 63 1.03 -2.51 10.59
CA ALA A 63 0.02 -3.57 10.59
C ALA A 63 0.67 -4.95 10.70
N ILE A 64 -0.13 -5.94 11.10
CA ILE A 64 0.25 -7.35 11.19
C ILE A 64 -0.77 -8.17 10.41
N VAL A 65 -0.30 -9.05 9.55
CA VAL A 65 -1.07 -10.14 8.94
C VAL A 65 -0.68 -11.42 9.67
N LEU A 66 -1.64 -12.09 10.32
CA LEU A 66 -1.38 -13.15 11.28
C LEU A 66 -2.25 -14.36 10.96
N ASP A 67 -1.62 -15.49 10.62
CA ASP A 67 -2.36 -16.75 10.50
C ASP A 67 -2.82 -17.24 11.87
N VAL A 68 -4.01 -17.80 11.91
CA VAL A 68 -4.56 -18.46 13.10
C VAL A 68 -3.80 -19.75 13.39
N MET A 69 -3.49 -20.55 12.37
CA MET A 69 -2.94 -21.89 12.51
C MET A 69 -1.43 -21.88 12.35
N MET A 70 -0.70 -21.62 13.41
CA MET A 70 0.76 -21.62 13.40
C MET A 70 1.35 -22.58 14.44
N PRO A 71 2.55 -23.13 14.19
CA PRO A 71 3.27 -23.94 15.17
C PRO A 71 3.71 -23.13 16.39
N LYS A 72 3.96 -23.84 17.50
CA LYS A 72 4.44 -23.34 18.80
C LYS A 72 3.42 -22.50 19.56
N MET A 73 2.77 -21.53 18.94
CA MET A 73 1.71 -20.68 19.51
C MET A 73 0.74 -20.31 18.38
N ASP A 74 -0.55 -20.49 18.59
CA ASP A 74 -1.54 -20.09 17.59
C ASP A 74 -1.73 -18.57 17.53
N GLY A 75 -2.22 -18.08 16.37
CA GLY A 75 -2.35 -16.65 16.14
C GLY A 75 -3.32 -15.95 17.09
N VAL A 76 -4.33 -16.66 17.62
CA VAL A 76 -5.26 -16.07 18.59
C VAL A 76 -4.54 -15.83 19.92
N GLN A 77 -3.71 -16.79 20.36
CA GLN A 77 -2.89 -16.64 21.57
C GLN A 77 -1.85 -15.51 21.41
N VAL A 78 -1.22 -15.40 20.24
CA VAL A 78 -0.32 -14.28 19.92
C VAL A 78 -1.06 -12.97 20.10
N LEU A 79 -2.21 -12.82 19.45
CA LEU A 79 -3.00 -11.59 19.50
C LEU A 79 -3.44 -11.23 20.93
N GLN A 80 -3.93 -12.20 21.69
CA GLN A 80 -4.34 -11.98 23.08
C GLN A 80 -3.19 -11.42 23.93
N ARG A 81 -2.00 -12.04 23.87
CA ARG A 81 -0.81 -11.56 24.59
C ARG A 81 -0.42 -10.14 24.18
N LEU A 82 -0.39 -9.87 22.88
CA LEU A 82 -0.09 -8.52 22.40
C LEU A 82 -1.07 -7.46 22.96
N ARG A 83 -2.36 -7.79 23.02
CA ARG A 83 -3.38 -6.89 23.56
C ARG A 83 -3.28 -6.71 25.09
N GLU A 84 -2.93 -7.78 25.82
CA GLU A 84 -2.64 -7.73 27.27
C GLU A 84 -1.45 -6.82 27.58
N GLU A 85 -0.42 -6.82 26.74
CA GLU A 85 0.75 -5.95 26.87
C GLU A 85 0.54 -4.52 26.31
N GLY A 86 -0.65 -4.22 25.82
CA GLY A 86 -0.99 -2.88 25.35
C GLY A 86 -0.56 -2.59 23.91
N VAL A 87 -0.05 -3.58 23.16
CA VAL A 87 0.24 -3.42 21.73
C VAL A 87 -1.07 -3.19 20.99
N ARG A 88 -1.17 -2.07 20.26
CA ARG A 88 -2.38 -1.63 19.54
C ARG A 88 -2.22 -1.69 18.01
N THR A 89 -1.11 -2.20 17.53
CA THR A 89 -0.89 -2.39 16.09
C THR A 89 -2.08 -3.14 15.49
N PRO A 90 -2.67 -2.64 14.39
CA PRO A 90 -3.79 -3.30 13.71
C PRO A 90 -3.42 -4.70 13.23
N VAL A 91 -4.29 -5.67 13.48
CA VAL A 91 -4.06 -7.08 13.14
C VAL A 91 -5.16 -7.61 12.21
N MET A 92 -4.74 -8.11 11.04
CA MET A 92 -5.54 -8.91 10.13
C MET A 92 -5.32 -10.38 10.43
N MET A 93 -6.37 -11.10 10.82
CA MET A 93 -6.30 -12.55 11.02
C MET A 93 -6.58 -13.28 9.70
N LEU A 94 -5.69 -14.19 9.31
CA LEU A 94 -5.96 -15.19 8.27
C LEU A 94 -6.47 -16.47 8.91
N THR A 95 -7.53 -17.06 8.38
CA THR A 95 -8.13 -18.25 8.99
C THR A 95 -8.59 -19.26 7.96
N ALA A 96 -8.27 -20.53 8.16
CA ALA A 96 -8.80 -21.64 7.37
C ALA A 96 -10.27 -21.97 7.73
N LYS A 97 -10.79 -21.41 8.84
CA LYS A 97 -12.10 -21.74 9.38
C LYS A 97 -13.12 -20.65 9.04
N SER A 98 -14.15 -21.04 8.32
CA SER A 98 -15.30 -20.18 7.93
C SER A 98 -16.46 -20.22 8.94
N GLY A 99 -16.30 -20.89 10.08
CA GLY A 99 -17.34 -21.04 11.10
C GLY A 99 -17.68 -19.75 11.86
N LYS A 100 -18.96 -19.57 12.24
CA LYS A 100 -19.40 -18.40 13.03
C LYS A 100 -18.66 -18.29 14.37
N ASP A 101 -18.36 -19.42 15.01
CA ASP A 101 -17.75 -19.45 16.35
C ASP A 101 -16.28 -19.04 16.34
N ASP A 102 -15.53 -19.38 15.30
CA ASP A 102 -14.12 -19.00 15.15
C ASP A 102 -13.95 -17.50 14.87
N ARG A 103 -14.91 -16.91 14.14
CA ARG A 103 -14.98 -15.46 13.91
C ARG A 103 -15.20 -14.69 15.21
N ILE A 104 -16.13 -15.16 16.04
CA ILE A 104 -16.45 -14.54 17.34
C ILE A 104 -15.23 -14.62 18.26
N THR A 105 -14.51 -15.74 18.26
CA THR A 105 -13.30 -15.92 19.07
C THR A 105 -12.19 -14.96 18.65
N SER A 106 -11.95 -14.79 17.35
CA SER A 106 -10.92 -13.86 16.83
C SER A 106 -11.28 -12.39 17.10
N PHE A 107 -12.54 -12.00 16.98
CA PHE A 107 -12.98 -10.65 17.34
C PHE A 107 -12.87 -10.38 18.84
N ASN A 108 -13.24 -11.35 19.69
CA ASN A 108 -13.12 -11.24 21.15
C ASN A 108 -11.64 -11.17 21.59
N ALA A 109 -10.70 -11.71 20.80
CA ALA A 109 -9.26 -11.58 21.01
C ALA A 109 -8.70 -10.20 20.65
N GLY A 110 -9.49 -9.32 20.01
CA GLY A 110 -9.09 -7.95 19.68
C GLY A 110 -8.50 -7.77 18.26
N ALA A 111 -8.87 -8.64 17.31
CA ALA A 111 -8.54 -8.48 15.89
C ALA A 111 -9.30 -7.29 15.28
N ASP A 112 -8.65 -6.58 14.37
CA ASP A 112 -9.22 -5.42 13.68
C ASP A 112 -10.00 -5.83 12.43
N ASP A 113 -9.59 -6.93 11.76
CA ASP A 113 -10.32 -7.57 10.68
C ASP A 113 -9.88 -9.05 10.55
N TYR A 114 -10.59 -9.84 9.73
CA TYR A 114 -10.23 -11.23 9.45
C TYR A 114 -10.55 -11.55 7.98
N LEU A 115 -9.79 -12.50 7.41
CA LEU A 115 -9.96 -12.95 6.04
C LEU A 115 -9.87 -14.49 5.98
N PRO A 116 -10.95 -15.19 5.54
CA PRO A 116 -10.90 -16.64 5.38
C PRO A 116 -10.00 -17.08 4.23
N LYS A 117 -9.25 -18.14 4.42
CA LYS A 117 -8.56 -18.87 3.34
C LYS A 117 -9.56 -19.83 2.65
N PRO A 118 -9.55 -19.94 1.29
CA PRO A 118 -8.72 -19.18 0.35
C PRO A 118 -9.23 -17.76 0.10
N PHE A 119 -8.32 -16.83 -0.17
CA PHE A 119 -8.62 -15.43 -0.43
C PHE A 119 -7.89 -14.91 -1.66
N GLU A 120 -8.38 -13.81 -2.22
CA GLU A 120 -7.70 -13.06 -3.27
C GLU A 120 -6.74 -12.02 -2.65
N THR A 121 -5.52 -11.92 -3.18
CA THR A 121 -4.52 -10.97 -2.67
C THR A 121 -4.98 -9.52 -2.74
N ASP A 122 -5.79 -9.17 -3.76
CA ASP A 122 -6.39 -7.85 -3.91
C ASP A 122 -7.39 -7.53 -2.78
N GLU A 123 -8.12 -8.54 -2.29
CA GLU A 123 -9.01 -8.38 -1.13
C GLU A 123 -8.18 -8.14 0.13
N LEU A 124 -7.14 -8.94 0.35
CA LEU A 124 -6.27 -8.80 1.52
C LEU A 124 -5.67 -7.40 1.62
N ILE A 125 -5.06 -6.89 0.54
CA ILE A 125 -4.44 -5.56 0.59
C ILE A 125 -5.46 -4.43 0.80
N CYS A 126 -6.66 -4.54 0.19
CA CYS A 126 -7.72 -3.58 0.41
C CYS A 126 -8.14 -3.51 1.87
N ARG A 127 -8.23 -4.66 2.56
CA ARG A 127 -8.57 -4.75 3.98
C ARG A 127 -7.44 -4.23 4.87
N VAL A 128 -6.18 -4.60 4.62
CA VAL A 128 -5.01 -4.08 5.34
C VAL A 128 -4.96 -2.56 5.24
N ARG A 129 -5.11 -1.99 4.05
CA ARG A 129 -5.18 -0.53 3.87
C ARG A 129 -6.37 0.11 4.60
N ALA A 130 -7.51 -0.58 4.67
CA ALA A 130 -8.67 -0.10 5.43
C ALA A 130 -8.43 -0.09 6.94
N MET A 131 -7.74 -1.09 7.49
CA MET A 131 -7.34 -1.13 8.91
C MET A 131 -6.37 0.01 9.25
N LEU A 132 -5.33 0.21 8.45
CA LEU A 132 -4.36 1.29 8.62
C LEU A 132 -5.03 2.66 8.68
N ARG A 133 -6.07 2.91 7.87
CA ARG A 133 -6.86 4.15 7.93
C ARG A 133 -7.59 4.33 9.26
N ARG A 134 -8.16 3.26 9.82
CA ARG A 134 -8.91 3.33 11.10
C ARG A 134 -7.99 3.56 12.30
N GLY A 135 -6.77 3.02 12.26
CA GLY A 135 -5.77 3.18 13.33
C GLY A 135 -5.17 4.58 13.46
N GLY A 136 -5.51 5.51 12.57
CA GLY A 136 -4.96 6.88 12.58
C GLY A 136 -3.49 6.97 12.15
N THR A 137 -2.81 5.86 11.96
CA THR A 137 -1.43 5.77 11.48
C THR A 137 -1.34 5.94 9.96
N TYR A 138 -2.39 5.58 9.24
CA TYR A 138 -2.52 5.82 7.82
C TYR A 138 -3.59 6.88 7.56
N GLN A 139 -3.21 8.13 7.60
CA GLN A 139 -3.86 9.12 6.76
C GLN A 139 -3.25 8.92 5.36
N PRO A 140 -4.01 8.44 4.37
CA PRO A 140 -3.55 8.56 3.00
C PRO A 140 -3.32 10.05 2.80
N THR A 141 -2.06 10.45 2.82
CA THR A 141 -1.73 11.82 2.48
C THR A 141 -2.22 11.98 1.06
N VAL A 142 -3.33 12.70 0.91
CA VAL A 142 -3.87 13.03 -0.42
C VAL A 142 -2.71 13.63 -1.19
N LEU A 143 -2.25 12.93 -2.21
CA LEU A 143 -1.15 13.41 -3.01
C LEU A 143 -1.68 14.56 -3.85
N ALA A 144 -1.03 15.70 -3.79
CA ALA A 144 -1.48 16.90 -4.48
C ALA A 144 -0.35 17.55 -5.27
N PHE A 145 -0.66 18.00 -6.48
CA PHE A 145 0.22 18.82 -7.30
C PHE A 145 -0.60 19.69 -8.25
N GLY A 146 -0.30 20.99 -8.31
CA GLY A 146 -1.09 21.94 -9.07
C GLY A 146 -2.55 21.96 -8.59
N ASP A 147 -3.46 21.67 -9.49
CA ASP A 147 -4.91 21.62 -9.24
C ASP A 147 -5.46 20.20 -9.04
N VAL A 148 -4.62 19.16 -9.06
CA VAL A 148 -5.05 17.79 -8.90
C VAL A 148 -4.75 17.24 -7.49
N THR A 149 -5.64 16.35 -7.06
CA THR A 149 -5.46 15.54 -5.85
C THR A 149 -5.74 14.09 -6.18
N LEU A 150 -4.91 13.18 -5.67
CA LEU A 150 -5.11 11.72 -5.74
C LEU A 150 -5.32 11.20 -4.33
N ASP A 151 -6.46 10.56 -4.10
CA ASP A 151 -6.72 9.82 -2.86
C ASP A 151 -6.23 8.38 -3.00
N PRO A 152 -5.14 7.98 -2.29
CA PRO A 152 -4.61 6.63 -2.36
C PRO A 152 -5.58 5.57 -1.84
N GLY A 153 -6.52 5.95 -0.96
CA GLY A 153 -7.49 5.03 -0.39
C GLY A 153 -8.58 4.59 -1.35
N SER A 154 -9.04 5.51 -2.21
CA SER A 154 -10.11 5.25 -3.17
C SER A 154 -9.63 5.05 -4.61
N GLY A 155 -8.38 5.44 -4.92
CA GLY A 155 -7.84 5.47 -6.28
C GLY A 155 -8.50 6.54 -7.16
N VAL A 156 -9.07 7.58 -6.55
CA VAL A 156 -9.78 8.67 -7.24
C VAL A 156 -8.86 9.86 -7.43
N LEU A 157 -8.71 10.30 -8.67
CA LEU A 157 -8.07 11.54 -9.08
C LEU A 157 -9.11 12.64 -9.22
N SER A 158 -8.91 13.77 -8.57
CA SER A 158 -9.87 14.88 -8.52
C SER A 158 -9.22 16.22 -8.88
N CYS A 159 -10.01 17.09 -9.53
CA CYS A 159 -9.66 18.47 -9.84
C CYS A 159 -10.92 19.32 -9.85
N CYS A 160 -10.94 20.46 -9.15
CA CYS A 160 -12.01 21.46 -9.24
C CYS A 160 -13.44 20.91 -9.10
N GLY A 161 -13.65 19.91 -8.24
CA GLY A 161 -14.96 19.28 -8.02
C GLY A 161 -15.32 18.17 -9.03
N GLN A 162 -14.52 17.95 -10.05
CA GLN A 162 -14.62 16.80 -10.95
C GLN A 162 -13.70 15.68 -10.49
N SER A 163 -14.06 14.42 -10.75
CA SER A 163 -13.25 13.29 -10.36
C SER A 163 -13.34 12.12 -11.33
N VAL A 164 -12.29 11.32 -11.38
CA VAL A 164 -12.21 10.11 -12.21
C VAL A 164 -11.47 9.02 -11.45
N ARG A 165 -11.95 7.79 -11.53
CA ARG A 165 -11.28 6.63 -10.95
C ARG A 165 -10.18 6.14 -11.87
N LEU A 166 -9.01 5.87 -11.29
CA LEU A 166 -7.87 5.27 -11.99
C LEU A 166 -7.94 3.74 -11.89
N SER A 167 -7.48 3.04 -12.94
CA SER A 167 -7.19 1.61 -12.85
C SER A 167 -5.93 1.38 -11.99
N GLY A 168 -5.70 0.15 -11.53
CA GLY A 168 -4.57 -0.16 -10.64
C GLY A 168 -3.22 0.34 -11.19
N ARG A 169 -2.92 0.10 -12.47
CA ARG A 169 -1.66 0.56 -13.11
C ARG A 169 -1.62 2.06 -13.35
N GLU A 170 -2.73 2.67 -13.75
CA GLU A 170 -2.83 4.14 -13.89
C GLU A 170 -2.62 4.83 -12.55
N PHE A 171 -3.18 4.26 -11.48
CA PHE A 171 -2.97 4.76 -10.12
C PHE A 171 -1.48 4.73 -9.74
N GLN A 172 -0.81 3.58 -9.92
CA GLN A 172 0.61 3.44 -9.59
C GLN A 172 1.50 4.42 -10.38
N VAL A 173 1.23 4.60 -11.68
CA VAL A 173 1.96 5.57 -12.52
C VAL A 173 1.68 7.00 -12.05
N MET A 174 0.43 7.35 -11.76
CA MET A 174 0.08 8.71 -11.30
C MET A 174 0.65 8.99 -9.91
N GLU A 175 0.65 8.02 -9.03
CA GLU A 175 1.26 8.10 -7.70
C GLU A 175 2.76 8.39 -7.79
N LEU A 176 3.51 7.70 -8.67
CA LEU A 176 4.93 7.96 -8.92
C LEU A 176 5.18 9.41 -9.31
N PHE A 177 4.38 9.94 -10.22
CA PHE A 177 4.49 11.34 -10.65
C PHE A 177 4.17 12.33 -9.54
N LEU A 178 3.12 12.09 -8.76
CA LEU A 178 2.72 12.97 -7.67
C LEU A 178 3.68 12.95 -6.47
N ARG A 179 4.41 11.87 -6.28
CA ARG A 179 5.49 11.78 -5.27
C ARG A 179 6.77 12.48 -5.72
N SER A 180 6.97 12.67 -7.02
CA SER A 180 8.14 13.32 -7.59
C SER A 180 7.74 14.32 -8.65
N PRO A 181 6.93 15.38 -8.31
CA PRO A 181 6.46 16.33 -9.28
C PRO A 181 7.63 17.15 -9.86
N GLN A 182 7.54 17.48 -11.14
CA GLN A 182 8.57 18.23 -11.88
C GLN A 182 9.93 17.52 -12.01
N VAL A 183 10.00 16.24 -11.65
CA VAL A 183 11.18 15.39 -11.87
C VAL A 183 10.94 14.53 -13.11
N VAL A 184 11.97 14.44 -13.97
CA VAL A 184 11.91 13.54 -15.13
C VAL A 184 12.08 12.10 -14.67
N LEU A 185 11.08 11.28 -14.92
CA LEU A 185 11.11 9.85 -14.66
C LEU A 185 11.40 9.10 -15.97
N PRO A 186 12.53 8.39 -16.08
CA PRO A 186 12.82 7.55 -17.23
C PRO A 186 11.77 6.44 -17.41
N ALA A 187 11.48 6.07 -18.66
CA ALA A 187 10.45 5.09 -18.95
C ALA A 187 10.77 3.69 -18.38
N ASP A 188 12.04 3.32 -18.38
CA ASP A 188 12.56 2.09 -17.75
C ASP A 188 12.32 2.09 -16.24
N ARG A 189 12.57 3.22 -15.56
CA ARG A 189 12.24 3.40 -14.13
C ARG A 189 10.76 3.26 -13.83
N ILE A 190 9.89 3.84 -14.67
CA ILE A 190 8.44 3.68 -14.53
C ILE A 190 8.05 2.22 -14.72
N MET A 191 8.64 1.56 -15.73
CA MET A 191 8.41 0.15 -16.02
C MET A 191 8.79 -0.73 -14.83
N GLU A 192 10.01 -0.58 -14.34
CA GLU A 192 10.56 -1.32 -13.20
C GLU A 192 9.66 -1.17 -11.95
N ARG A 193 9.27 0.07 -11.63
CA ARG A 193 8.50 0.38 -10.42
C ARG A 193 7.06 -0.12 -10.47
N VAL A 194 6.43 -0.11 -11.64
CA VAL A 194 5.00 -0.42 -11.79
C VAL A 194 4.77 -1.85 -12.24
N TRP A 195 5.65 -2.42 -13.07
CA TRP A 195 5.49 -3.78 -13.61
C TRP A 195 6.49 -4.79 -13.03
N GLY A 196 7.60 -4.32 -12.42
CA GLY A 196 8.67 -5.15 -11.88
C GLY A 196 9.73 -5.54 -12.93
N TRP A 197 10.86 -6.07 -12.44
CA TRP A 197 12.01 -6.44 -13.29
C TRP A 197 11.73 -7.63 -14.22
N ASP A 198 10.92 -8.60 -13.78
CA ASP A 198 10.63 -9.85 -14.50
C ASP A 198 9.37 -9.76 -15.36
N SER A 199 8.90 -8.54 -15.65
CA SER A 199 7.69 -8.36 -16.45
C SER A 199 7.97 -8.67 -17.92
N GLU A 200 7.22 -9.60 -18.51
CA GLU A 200 7.18 -9.85 -19.96
C GLU A 200 6.58 -8.67 -20.76
N ALA A 201 6.07 -7.64 -20.07
CA ALA A 201 5.46 -6.49 -20.72
C ALA A 201 6.53 -5.63 -21.42
N GLU A 202 6.27 -5.23 -22.65
CA GLU A 202 7.14 -4.33 -23.40
C GLU A 202 7.04 -2.89 -22.83
N ILE A 203 8.12 -2.11 -22.96
CA ILE A 203 8.19 -0.71 -22.51
C ILE A 203 7.08 0.18 -23.10
N ASN A 204 6.50 -0.23 -24.22
CA ASN A 204 5.36 0.43 -24.87
C ASN A 204 4.12 0.54 -23.97
N VAL A 205 3.97 -0.34 -22.98
CA VAL A 205 2.85 -0.32 -22.05
C VAL A 205 2.85 0.96 -21.19
N VAL A 206 4.03 1.50 -20.86
CA VAL A 206 4.18 2.77 -20.14
C VAL A 206 3.53 3.91 -20.94
N TRP A 207 3.80 3.97 -22.23
CA TRP A 207 3.22 4.99 -23.12
C TRP A 207 1.69 4.92 -23.16
N VAL A 208 1.12 3.72 -23.20
CA VAL A 208 -0.35 3.52 -23.19
C VAL A 208 -0.97 4.09 -21.91
N HIS A 209 -0.40 3.78 -20.74
CA HIS A 209 -0.92 4.28 -19.47
C HIS A 209 -0.75 5.80 -19.31
N ILE A 210 0.38 6.35 -19.77
CA ILE A 210 0.57 7.81 -19.81
C ILE A 210 -0.46 8.49 -20.73
N SER A 211 -0.74 7.89 -21.90
CA SER A 211 -1.76 8.41 -22.80
C SER A 211 -3.16 8.43 -22.17
N ASN A 212 -3.51 7.36 -21.43
CA ASN A 212 -4.77 7.26 -20.71
C ASN A 212 -4.86 8.27 -19.55
N LEU A 213 -3.78 8.44 -18.79
CA LEU A 213 -3.70 9.43 -17.71
C LEU A 213 -3.87 10.86 -18.25
N ARG A 214 -3.23 11.20 -19.36
CA ARG A 214 -3.44 12.52 -20.03
C ARG A 214 -4.90 12.75 -20.40
N LYS A 215 -5.59 11.73 -20.94
CA LYS A 215 -7.02 11.82 -21.25
C LYS A 215 -7.86 12.06 -19.99
N LYS A 216 -7.55 11.35 -18.91
CA LYS A 216 -8.26 11.47 -17.62
C LYS A 216 -8.02 12.83 -16.97
N LEU A 217 -6.78 13.35 -16.97
CA LEU A 217 -6.46 14.69 -16.48
C LEU A 217 -7.26 15.76 -17.24
N ARG A 218 -7.31 15.67 -18.56
CA ARG A 218 -8.13 16.58 -19.38
C ARG A 218 -9.63 16.45 -19.11
N SER A 219 -10.13 15.23 -18.88
CA SER A 219 -11.57 14.99 -18.64
C SER A 219 -12.08 15.61 -17.35
N ILE A 220 -11.20 15.82 -16.36
CA ILE A 220 -11.52 16.52 -15.11
C ILE A 220 -11.16 18.00 -15.12
N GLY A 221 -10.77 18.54 -16.28
CA GLY A 221 -10.47 19.96 -16.46
C GLY A 221 -9.17 20.43 -15.81
N SER A 222 -8.20 19.55 -15.57
CA SER A 222 -6.93 19.89 -14.93
C SER A 222 -5.96 20.62 -15.87
N HIS A 223 -5.22 21.55 -15.31
CA HIS A 223 -4.05 22.19 -15.95
C HIS A 223 -2.75 21.37 -15.74
N VAL A 224 -2.81 20.30 -14.94
CA VAL A 224 -1.69 19.38 -14.80
C VAL A 224 -1.64 18.44 -15.98
N THR A 225 -0.45 18.23 -16.52
CA THR A 225 -0.20 17.30 -17.62
C THR A 225 1.08 16.49 -17.41
N ILE A 226 1.19 15.35 -18.09
CA ILE A 226 2.42 14.56 -18.14
C ILE A 226 3.13 14.89 -19.45
N ARG A 227 4.25 15.62 -19.39
CA ARG A 227 5.04 15.97 -20.57
C ARG A 227 6.12 14.93 -20.85
N ALA A 228 6.36 14.65 -22.13
CA ALA A 228 7.50 13.85 -22.56
C ALA A 228 8.75 14.73 -22.68
N SER A 229 9.84 14.33 -22.05
CA SER A 229 11.18 14.89 -22.24
C SER A 229 11.96 13.98 -23.18
N ARG A 230 12.25 14.45 -24.39
CA ARG A 230 12.85 13.63 -25.46
C ARG A 230 14.12 12.93 -24.98
N GLY A 231 14.15 11.61 -25.11
CA GLY A 231 15.29 10.76 -24.74
C GLY A 231 15.54 10.61 -23.24
N LEU A 232 14.75 11.27 -22.36
CA LEU A 232 14.96 11.25 -20.92
C LEU A 232 13.78 10.60 -20.14
N GLY A 233 12.55 10.69 -20.66
CA GLY A 233 11.38 10.12 -19.96
C GLY A 233 10.19 11.08 -19.92
N TYR A 234 9.50 11.09 -18.78
CA TYR A 234 8.26 11.85 -18.58
C TYR A 234 8.30 12.63 -17.26
N LEU A 235 7.63 13.77 -17.21
CA LEU A 235 7.49 14.56 -15.99
C LEU A 235 6.06 15.10 -15.85
N LEU A 236 5.63 15.28 -14.62
CA LEU A 236 4.38 15.95 -14.28
C LEU A 236 4.64 17.45 -14.13
N GLU A 237 3.87 18.27 -14.83
CA GLU A 237 3.97 19.73 -14.77
C GLU A 237 2.60 20.39 -14.86
N VAL A 238 2.52 21.67 -14.52
CA VAL A 238 1.34 22.50 -14.74
C VAL A 238 1.51 23.20 -16.08
N GLU A 239 0.53 23.08 -16.96
CA GLU A 239 0.48 23.84 -18.21
C GLU A 239 0.32 25.35 -17.88
N ALA A 240 1.13 26.16 -18.51
CA ALA A 240 1.13 27.61 -18.32
C ALA A 240 -0.07 28.28 -18.99
#